data_ae58e720bded1722fe4e70f7b5bea783
#
_entry.id   ae58e720bded1722fe4e70f7b5bea783
#
_cell.length_a   1.000
_cell.length_b   1.000
_cell.length_c   1.000
_cell.angle_alpha   90.00
_cell.angle_beta   90.00
_cell.angle_gamma   90.00
#
_symmetry.space_group_name_H-M   'P 1'
#
loop_
_entity.id
_entity.type
_entity.pdbx_description
1 polymer ?
#
loop_
_entity_poly.entity_id
_entity_poly.type
_entity_poly.pdbx_seq_one_letter_code
_entity_poly.pdbx_strand_id
1 'polypeptide(L)'
;MINLHEIRYVRLGTRNLDAAAEYATRILGLQQVRREGNAIYFRSDSRDHTLVYYEGDPRKHSTAFQVTSQEEMDAAASTLEDMKVPVHRGTRAECEQRYVESMIGFDDPSGNSIELVYRPQASGWRYFPTRDAGITGFSHIGLRSADPGRDEKFWTHVCNARVSDRVGSSPLLRINEVHHTIALFPSDYAGVQHINHQTASFDDIMRSWYFLKEKGVRIVFGPGRHPTSGAIFLYFEGPDGMVYEYSTGVKLISPEEEKTYEPRQFPFEPAGLCMWGSKPDIREFKETDTGAWPVKAA
;
A
#
# COMPACT_ATOMS: atom_id res chain seq x y z
N MET A 1 -0.48 -20.92 -9.02
CA MET A 1 -0.19 -19.46 -9.00
C MET A 1 -1.37 -18.76 -8.37
N ILE A 2 -1.13 -17.87 -7.40
CA ILE A 2 -2.17 -17.12 -6.71
C ILE A 2 -2.55 -15.90 -7.55
N ASN A 3 -3.83 -15.79 -7.94
CA ASN A 3 -4.32 -14.69 -8.78
C ASN A 3 -4.84 -13.54 -7.92
N LEU A 4 -4.05 -12.49 -7.80
CA LEU A 4 -4.44 -11.24 -7.13
C LEU A 4 -5.11 -10.32 -8.15
N HIS A 5 -6.28 -9.75 -7.81
CA HIS A 5 -7.03 -8.88 -8.72
C HIS A 5 -6.89 -7.42 -8.38
N GLU A 6 -7.09 -7.08 -7.12
CA GLU A 6 -6.89 -5.71 -6.63
C GLU A 6 -6.54 -5.69 -5.14
N ILE A 7 -5.93 -4.62 -4.70
CA ILE A 7 -5.74 -4.33 -3.29
C ILE A 7 -7.05 -3.83 -2.68
N ARG A 8 -7.42 -4.34 -1.50
CA ARG A 8 -8.73 -4.02 -0.89
C ARG A 8 -8.64 -3.04 0.26
N TYR A 9 -7.83 -3.36 1.24
CA TYR A 9 -7.67 -2.54 2.44
C TYR A 9 -6.34 -2.80 3.14
N VAL A 10 -6.00 -1.88 4.03
CA VAL A 10 -4.92 -2.04 5.03
C VAL A 10 -5.53 -1.95 6.42
N ARG A 11 -5.06 -2.79 7.33
CA ARG A 11 -5.39 -2.74 8.76
C ARG A 11 -4.14 -2.35 9.54
N LEU A 12 -4.27 -1.35 10.40
CA LEU A 12 -3.18 -0.79 11.18
C LEU A 12 -3.52 -0.81 12.67
N GLY A 13 -2.64 -1.38 13.47
CA GLY A 13 -2.69 -1.16 14.92
C GLY A 13 -2.36 0.30 15.27
N THR A 14 -2.98 0.82 16.30
CA THR A 14 -2.70 2.16 16.82
C THR A 14 -2.80 2.19 18.34
N ARG A 15 -2.01 3.04 18.98
CA ARG A 15 -2.06 3.26 20.43
C ARG A 15 -3.19 4.20 20.84
N ASN A 16 -3.70 5.01 19.90
CA ASN A 16 -4.75 5.98 20.16
C ASN A 16 -5.74 6.01 18.99
N LEU A 17 -6.79 5.19 19.14
CA LEU A 17 -7.78 4.98 18.09
C LEU A 17 -8.55 6.27 17.74
N ASP A 18 -8.85 7.12 18.74
CA ASP A 18 -9.59 8.37 18.51
C ASP A 18 -8.73 9.40 17.77
N ALA A 19 -7.46 9.54 18.14
CA ALA A 19 -6.53 10.43 17.43
C ALA A 19 -6.28 9.94 15.98
N ALA A 20 -6.16 8.63 15.78
CA ALA A 20 -6.03 8.05 14.44
C ALA A 20 -7.28 8.29 13.59
N ALA A 21 -8.48 8.18 14.19
CA ALA A 21 -9.73 8.47 13.50
C ALA A 21 -9.89 9.96 13.14
N GLU A 22 -9.51 10.86 14.01
CA GLU A 22 -9.50 12.29 13.73
C GLU A 22 -8.53 12.62 12.60
N TYR A 23 -7.34 12.05 12.63
CA TYR A 23 -6.36 12.20 11.55
C TYR A 23 -6.91 11.67 10.21
N ALA A 24 -7.45 10.45 10.20
CA ALA A 24 -7.99 9.83 8.98
C ALA A 24 -9.09 10.69 8.34
N THR A 25 -9.96 11.29 9.14
CA THR A 25 -11.09 12.10 8.63
C THR A 25 -10.71 13.53 8.30
N ARG A 26 -9.98 14.22 9.20
CA ARG A 26 -9.72 15.66 9.08
C ARG A 26 -8.42 16.00 8.34
N ILE A 27 -7.45 15.11 8.36
CA ILE A 27 -6.14 15.32 7.72
C ILE A 27 -6.02 14.51 6.43
N LEU A 28 -6.20 13.18 6.52
CA LEU A 28 -6.08 12.29 5.37
C LEU A 28 -7.29 12.37 4.42
N GLY A 29 -8.43 12.89 4.86
CA GLY A 29 -9.61 13.06 4.01
C GLY A 29 -10.34 11.75 3.68
N LEU A 30 -10.32 10.77 4.60
CA LEU A 30 -11.11 9.56 4.45
C LEU A 30 -12.49 9.73 5.07
N GLN A 31 -13.46 9.00 4.56
CA GLN A 31 -14.79 8.94 5.15
C GLN A 31 -14.83 7.82 6.21
N GLN A 32 -15.14 8.17 7.46
CA GLN A 32 -15.45 7.15 8.45
C GLN A 32 -16.74 6.43 8.08
N VAL A 33 -16.68 5.11 8.03
CA VAL A 33 -17.83 4.25 7.69
C VAL A 33 -18.55 3.83 8.97
N ARG A 34 -17.79 3.29 9.94
CA ARG A 34 -18.31 2.78 11.20
C ARG A 34 -17.22 2.63 12.26
N ARG A 35 -17.66 2.46 13.49
CA ARG A 35 -16.83 2.02 14.61
C ARG A 35 -17.44 0.76 15.20
N GLU A 36 -16.67 -0.31 15.31
CA GLU A 36 -17.09 -1.59 15.85
C GLU A 36 -16.05 -2.14 16.81
N GLY A 37 -16.45 -2.31 18.07
CA GLY A 37 -15.52 -2.75 19.12
C GLY A 37 -14.30 -1.83 19.23
N ASN A 38 -13.13 -2.41 19.04
CA ASN A 38 -11.83 -1.74 19.09
C ASN A 38 -11.30 -1.33 17.70
N ALA A 39 -12.16 -1.21 16.69
CA ALA A 39 -11.75 -0.83 15.34
C ALA A 39 -12.64 0.25 14.74
N ILE A 40 -12.04 1.09 13.89
CA ILE A 40 -12.74 2.11 13.09
C ILE A 40 -12.36 1.93 11.63
N TYR A 41 -13.37 1.97 10.76
CA TYR A 41 -13.28 1.68 9.34
C TYR A 41 -13.45 2.95 8.53
N PHE A 42 -12.59 3.12 7.51
CA PHE A 42 -12.57 4.28 6.65
C PHE A 42 -12.55 3.85 5.19
N ARG A 43 -13.17 4.64 4.33
CA ARG A 43 -13.10 4.44 2.90
C ARG A 43 -12.58 5.67 2.17
N SER A 44 -12.01 5.44 1.00
CA SER A 44 -11.50 6.43 0.06
C SER A 44 -12.19 6.38 -1.30
N ASP A 45 -13.07 5.39 -1.50
CA ASP A 45 -13.73 5.11 -2.79
C ASP A 45 -15.03 4.30 -2.60
N SER A 46 -15.44 3.53 -3.61
CA SER A 46 -16.66 2.69 -3.59
C SER A 46 -16.55 1.39 -2.79
N ARG A 47 -15.35 1.02 -2.32
CA ARG A 47 -15.19 -0.13 -1.43
C ARG A 47 -15.88 0.11 -0.11
N ASP A 48 -16.29 -0.94 0.59
CA ASP A 48 -16.85 -0.80 1.94
C ASP A 48 -15.88 -0.04 2.84
N HIS A 49 -14.62 -0.47 2.86
CA HIS A 49 -13.52 0.22 3.53
C HIS A 49 -12.20 -0.01 2.80
N THR A 50 -11.24 0.88 3.00
CA THR A 50 -9.87 0.80 2.45
C THR A 50 -8.79 0.94 3.51
N LEU A 51 -9.15 1.50 4.69
CA LEU A 51 -8.28 1.60 5.85
C LEU A 51 -9.05 1.23 7.10
N VAL A 52 -8.42 0.45 7.98
CA VAL A 52 -8.94 0.14 9.32
C VAL A 52 -7.87 0.48 10.34
N TYR A 53 -8.20 1.33 11.29
CA TYR A 53 -7.43 1.43 12.52
C TYR A 53 -8.06 0.55 13.60
N TYR A 54 -7.24 -0.20 14.32
CA TYR A 54 -7.68 -0.95 15.49
C TYR A 54 -6.73 -0.69 16.68
N GLU A 55 -7.28 -0.73 17.89
CA GLU A 55 -6.50 -0.57 19.09
C GLU A 55 -5.52 -1.74 19.25
N GLY A 56 -4.23 -1.45 19.24
CA GLY A 56 -3.20 -2.49 19.29
C GLY A 56 -1.78 -1.98 19.01
N ASP A 57 -0.85 -2.91 18.82
CA ASP A 57 0.55 -2.60 18.50
C ASP A 57 0.64 -1.92 17.11
N PRO A 58 1.19 -0.69 17.03
CA PRO A 58 1.37 0.02 15.76
C PRO A 58 2.28 -0.67 14.75
N ARG A 59 3.03 -1.68 15.16
CA ARG A 59 3.84 -2.50 14.24
C ARG A 59 3.07 -3.65 13.61
N LYS A 60 1.83 -3.89 14.05
CA LYS A 60 0.97 -4.93 13.49
C LYS A 60 0.11 -4.36 12.39
N HIS A 61 0.44 -4.75 11.17
CA HIS A 61 -0.27 -4.36 9.95
C HIS A 61 -0.73 -5.61 9.21
N SER A 62 -1.83 -5.52 8.48
CA SER A 62 -2.14 -6.49 7.43
C SER A 62 -2.63 -5.77 6.17
N THR A 63 -2.39 -6.39 5.02
CA THR A 63 -2.83 -5.89 3.72
C THR A 63 -3.65 -6.94 3.02
N ALA A 64 -4.82 -6.56 2.51
CA ALA A 64 -5.72 -7.47 1.84
C ALA A 64 -5.71 -7.30 0.32
N PHE A 65 -5.69 -8.45 -0.37
CA PHE A 65 -5.88 -8.55 -1.81
C PHE A 65 -7.09 -9.41 -2.13
N GLN A 66 -7.81 -9.07 -3.19
CA GLN A 66 -8.98 -9.81 -3.62
C GLN A 66 -8.61 -10.96 -4.55
N VAL A 67 -9.26 -12.10 -4.34
CA VAL A 67 -9.42 -13.19 -5.31
C VAL A 67 -10.89 -13.21 -5.79
N THR A 68 -11.17 -13.80 -6.97
CA THR A 68 -12.48 -13.67 -7.60
C THR A 68 -13.41 -14.85 -7.37
N SER A 69 -12.89 -15.97 -6.87
CA SER A 69 -13.71 -17.15 -6.57
C SER A 69 -13.23 -17.89 -5.32
N GLN A 70 -14.10 -18.74 -4.77
CA GLN A 70 -13.73 -19.63 -3.67
C GLN A 70 -12.69 -20.67 -4.13
N GLU A 71 -12.78 -21.12 -5.37
CA GLU A 71 -11.80 -22.05 -5.98
C GLU A 71 -10.42 -21.43 -6.05
N GLU A 72 -10.30 -20.13 -6.41
CA GLU A 72 -9.02 -19.40 -6.36
C GLU A 72 -8.50 -19.28 -4.93
N MET A 73 -9.38 -19.05 -3.95
CA MET A 73 -9.00 -19.00 -2.53
C MET A 73 -8.45 -20.34 -2.05
N ASP A 74 -9.13 -21.44 -2.36
CA ASP A 74 -8.73 -22.78 -1.96
C ASP A 74 -7.43 -23.21 -2.66
N ALA A 75 -7.28 -22.88 -3.93
CA ALA A 75 -6.03 -23.11 -4.69
C ALA A 75 -4.86 -22.31 -4.12
N ALA A 76 -5.10 -21.05 -3.69
CA ALA A 76 -4.10 -20.22 -3.05
C ALA A 76 -3.65 -20.83 -1.71
N ALA A 77 -4.61 -21.25 -0.88
CA ALA A 77 -4.30 -21.91 0.39
C ALA A 77 -3.46 -23.18 0.18
N SER A 78 -3.85 -24.04 -0.77
CA SER A 78 -3.11 -25.27 -1.09
C SER A 78 -1.69 -24.96 -1.59
N THR A 79 -1.54 -23.95 -2.46
CA THR A 79 -0.21 -23.54 -2.96
C THR A 79 0.71 -23.11 -1.81
N LEU A 80 0.22 -22.33 -0.86
CA LEU A 80 0.99 -21.85 0.30
C LEU A 80 1.31 -23.02 1.26
N GLU A 81 0.35 -23.92 1.54
CA GLU A 81 0.53 -25.09 2.37
C GLU A 81 1.57 -26.06 1.80
N ASP A 82 1.58 -26.27 0.48
CA ASP A 82 2.61 -27.08 -0.22
C ASP A 82 4.01 -26.47 -0.07
N MET A 83 4.10 -25.14 -0.04
CA MET A 83 5.33 -24.40 0.21
C MET A 83 5.72 -24.36 1.70
N LYS A 84 4.93 -24.96 2.60
CA LYS A 84 5.10 -24.91 4.06
C LYS A 84 4.94 -23.51 4.66
N VAL A 85 4.24 -22.63 3.98
CA VAL A 85 3.81 -21.35 4.53
C VAL A 85 2.57 -21.59 5.38
N PRO A 86 2.55 -21.20 6.65
CA PRO A 86 1.37 -21.32 7.50
C PRO A 86 0.20 -20.50 6.94
N VAL A 87 -0.96 -21.13 6.81
CA VAL A 87 -2.19 -20.48 6.33
C VAL A 87 -3.21 -20.46 7.45
N HIS A 88 -3.66 -19.28 7.81
CA HIS A 88 -4.81 -19.09 8.69
C HIS A 88 -6.08 -18.98 7.84
N ARG A 89 -7.03 -19.89 8.03
CA ARG A 89 -8.37 -19.79 7.42
C ARG A 89 -9.26 -18.98 8.34
N GLY A 90 -9.79 -17.86 7.84
CA GLY A 90 -10.60 -16.94 8.64
C GLY A 90 -11.84 -17.60 9.21
N THR A 91 -12.08 -17.36 10.49
CA THR A 91 -13.36 -17.72 11.13
C THR A 91 -14.49 -16.85 10.59
N ARG A 92 -15.73 -17.27 10.81
CA ARG A 92 -16.90 -16.46 10.45
C ARG A 92 -16.85 -15.05 11.06
N ALA A 93 -16.46 -14.92 12.32
CA ALA A 93 -16.35 -13.65 13.00
C ALA A 93 -15.28 -12.74 12.38
N GLU A 94 -14.14 -13.30 11.95
CA GLU A 94 -13.08 -12.56 11.25
C GLU A 94 -13.52 -12.10 9.86
N CYS A 95 -14.26 -12.94 9.13
CA CYS A 95 -14.84 -12.60 7.84
C CYS A 95 -15.90 -11.47 7.98
N GLU A 96 -16.77 -11.58 8.99
CA GLU A 96 -17.75 -10.53 9.32
C GLU A 96 -17.09 -9.20 9.65
N GLN A 97 -16.03 -9.21 10.46
CA GLN A 97 -15.25 -7.98 10.78
C GLN A 97 -14.59 -7.35 9.55
N ARG A 98 -14.26 -8.14 8.53
CA ARG A 98 -13.63 -7.68 7.29
C ARG A 98 -14.63 -7.38 6.18
N TYR A 99 -15.91 -7.66 6.43
CA TYR A 99 -16.98 -7.51 5.44
C TYR A 99 -16.67 -8.26 4.15
N VAL A 100 -16.27 -9.52 4.30
CA VAL A 100 -15.95 -10.46 3.21
C VAL A 100 -16.70 -11.78 3.40
N GLU A 101 -16.85 -12.57 2.34
CA GLU A 101 -17.48 -13.89 2.45
C GLU A 101 -16.51 -14.92 3.04
N SER A 102 -15.26 -14.91 2.57
CA SER A 102 -14.19 -15.74 3.12
C SER A 102 -12.84 -15.06 3.02
N MET A 103 -11.89 -15.51 3.84
CA MET A 103 -10.52 -15.04 3.82
C MET A 103 -9.53 -16.10 4.26
N ILE A 104 -8.29 -15.96 3.79
CA ILE A 104 -7.12 -16.59 4.39
C ILE A 104 -6.08 -15.53 4.73
N GLY A 105 -5.26 -15.80 5.74
CA GLY A 105 -4.12 -14.98 6.14
C GLY A 105 -2.83 -15.79 6.10
N PHE A 106 -1.74 -15.16 5.70
CA PHE A 106 -0.39 -15.72 5.71
C PHE A 106 0.64 -14.59 5.80
N ASP A 107 1.87 -14.94 6.11
CA ASP A 107 2.97 -13.97 6.05
C ASP A 107 3.77 -14.18 4.75
N ASP A 108 4.15 -13.08 4.09
CA ASP A 108 5.10 -13.12 2.98
C ASP A 108 6.49 -13.52 3.49
N PRO A 109 7.49 -13.79 2.63
CA PRO A 109 8.79 -14.26 3.10
C PRO A 109 9.54 -13.29 4.02
N SER A 110 9.20 -11.99 4.04
CA SER A 110 9.74 -11.01 4.97
C SER A 110 8.92 -10.85 6.26
N GLY A 111 7.79 -11.55 6.39
CA GLY A 111 6.92 -11.50 7.55
C GLY A 111 5.85 -10.40 7.49
N ASN A 112 5.58 -9.86 6.31
CA ASN A 112 4.42 -8.98 6.12
C ASN A 112 3.14 -9.81 6.14
N SER A 113 2.18 -9.42 6.97
CA SER A 113 0.91 -10.14 7.08
C SER A 113 -0.01 -9.76 5.90
N ILE A 114 -0.36 -10.78 5.13
CA ILE A 114 -1.16 -10.68 3.91
C ILE A 114 -2.48 -11.40 4.11
N GLU A 115 -3.55 -10.79 3.67
CA GLU A 115 -4.89 -11.39 3.64
C GLU A 115 -5.34 -11.56 2.18
N LEU A 116 -5.83 -12.75 1.81
CA LEU A 116 -6.62 -12.91 0.59
C LEU A 116 -8.08 -12.93 0.97
N VAL A 117 -8.90 -12.19 0.23
CA VAL A 117 -10.32 -12.04 0.54
C VAL A 117 -11.18 -12.30 -0.68
N TYR A 118 -12.30 -13.00 -0.45
CA TYR A 118 -13.30 -13.30 -1.46
C TYR A 118 -14.59 -12.57 -1.17
N ARG A 119 -15.22 -12.03 -2.22
CA ARG A 119 -16.46 -11.24 -2.16
C ARG A 119 -16.44 -10.15 -1.08
N PRO A 120 -15.43 -9.27 -1.09
CA PRO A 120 -15.45 -8.11 -0.21
C PRO A 120 -16.62 -7.20 -0.59
N GLN A 121 -17.30 -6.67 0.41
CA GLN A 121 -18.44 -5.80 0.19
C GLN A 121 -18.02 -4.47 -0.44
N ALA A 122 -18.90 -3.93 -1.26
CA ALA A 122 -18.83 -2.57 -1.77
C ALA A 122 -19.83 -1.68 -1.02
N SER A 123 -19.53 -0.39 -0.94
CA SER A 123 -20.45 0.57 -0.37
C SER A 123 -21.58 0.88 -1.35
N GLY A 124 -22.82 0.83 -0.89
CA GLY A 124 -23.98 1.36 -1.65
C GLY A 124 -24.07 2.88 -1.65
N TRP A 125 -23.19 3.57 -0.92
CA TRP A 125 -23.19 5.01 -0.79
C TRP A 125 -21.99 5.63 -1.48
N ARG A 126 -22.19 6.82 -2.06
CA ARG A 126 -21.09 7.61 -2.61
C ARG A 126 -20.07 7.93 -1.51
N TYR A 127 -18.77 7.91 -1.85
CA TYR A 127 -17.72 8.43 -1.02
C TYR A 127 -17.90 9.94 -0.79
N PHE A 128 -17.95 10.35 0.47
CA PHE A 128 -18.21 11.72 0.86
C PHE A 128 -17.36 12.07 2.12
N PRO A 129 -16.14 12.56 1.93
CA PRO A 129 -15.22 12.83 3.04
C PRO A 129 -15.58 14.14 3.78
N THR A 130 -15.18 14.23 5.05
CA THR A 130 -15.24 15.48 5.83
C THR A 130 -14.29 16.55 5.25
N ARG A 131 -13.11 16.14 4.80
CA ARG A 131 -12.15 16.95 4.04
C ARG A 131 -12.03 16.39 2.64
N ASP A 132 -12.34 17.20 1.64
CA ASP A 132 -12.09 16.83 0.25
C ASP A 132 -10.61 17.08 -0.09
N ALA A 133 -9.84 15.99 -0.15
CA ALA A 133 -8.45 15.97 -0.59
C ALA A 133 -8.31 15.65 -2.09
N GLY A 134 -9.41 15.53 -2.82
CA GLY A 134 -9.43 15.10 -4.21
C GLY A 134 -9.16 13.60 -4.38
N ILE A 135 -9.29 12.78 -3.33
CA ILE A 135 -9.01 11.34 -3.40
C ILE A 135 -9.99 10.65 -4.35
N THR A 136 -9.46 9.86 -5.27
CA THR A 136 -10.20 9.03 -6.21
C THR A 136 -10.20 7.55 -5.85
N GLY A 137 -9.25 7.11 -5.01
CA GLY A 137 -9.22 5.75 -4.51
C GLY A 137 -7.91 5.37 -3.82
N PHE A 138 -7.94 4.24 -3.13
CA PHE A 138 -6.77 3.55 -2.60
C PHE A 138 -6.09 2.76 -3.72
N SER A 139 -4.79 2.94 -3.92
CA SER A 139 -4.09 2.44 -5.11
C SER A 139 -3.01 1.41 -4.82
N HIS A 140 -2.05 1.73 -3.95
CA HIS A 140 -0.93 0.84 -3.69
C HIS A 140 -0.37 0.98 -2.28
N ILE A 141 0.54 0.08 -1.95
CA ILE A 141 1.32 0.09 -0.71
C ILE A 141 2.80 -0.09 -1.00
N GLY A 142 3.62 0.49 -0.14
CA GLY A 142 4.98 0.03 0.09
C GLY A 142 5.01 -1.02 1.18
N LEU A 143 5.71 -2.12 0.96
CA LEU A 143 6.03 -3.13 1.97
C LEU A 143 7.52 -3.09 2.28
N ARG A 144 7.85 -3.30 3.53
CA ARG A 144 9.22 -3.51 3.99
C ARG A 144 9.67 -4.92 3.68
N SER A 145 10.88 -5.07 3.19
CA SER A 145 11.43 -6.35 2.76
C SER A 145 12.84 -6.53 3.30
N ALA A 146 13.08 -7.65 3.97
CA ALA A 146 14.42 -8.03 4.44
C ALA A 146 15.34 -8.50 3.29
N ASP A 147 14.73 -8.98 2.20
CA ASP A 147 15.40 -9.41 0.96
C ASP A 147 14.47 -9.17 -0.23
N PRO A 148 14.55 -7.99 -0.87
CA PRO A 148 13.68 -7.65 -2.01
C PRO A 148 13.77 -8.62 -3.18
N GLY A 149 14.94 -9.24 -3.42
CA GLY A 149 15.12 -10.20 -4.51
C GLY A 149 14.41 -11.53 -4.27
N ARG A 150 14.43 -12.03 -3.03
CA ARG A 150 13.65 -13.20 -2.62
C ARG A 150 12.15 -12.90 -2.66
N ASP A 151 11.76 -11.77 -2.11
CA ASP A 151 10.34 -11.40 -2.03
C ASP A 151 9.77 -11.08 -3.43
N GLU A 152 10.55 -10.46 -4.33
CA GLU A 152 10.17 -10.32 -5.73
C GLU A 152 9.83 -11.67 -6.36
N LYS A 153 10.66 -12.70 -6.13
CA LYS A 153 10.41 -14.06 -6.65
C LYS A 153 9.11 -14.64 -6.07
N PHE A 154 8.83 -14.43 -4.80
CA PHE A 154 7.55 -14.86 -4.21
C PHE A 154 6.37 -14.18 -4.93
N TRP A 155 6.38 -12.86 -5.01
CA TRP A 155 5.27 -12.11 -5.61
C TRP A 155 5.09 -12.37 -7.11
N THR A 156 6.17 -12.71 -7.85
CA THR A 156 6.11 -12.93 -9.31
C THR A 156 5.96 -14.38 -9.73
N HIS A 157 6.34 -15.36 -8.89
CA HIS A 157 6.28 -16.79 -9.25
C HIS A 157 5.22 -17.55 -8.47
N VAL A 158 4.93 -17.14 -7.24
CA VAL A 158 3.85 -17.74 -6.42
C VAL A 158 2.55 -16.98 -6.66
N CYS A 159 2.62 -15.63 -6.69
CA CYS A 159 1.52 -14.78 -7.11
C CYS A 159 1.66 -14.35 -8.58
N ASN A 160 0.65 -13.68 -9.11
CA ASN A 160 0.61 -13.18 -10.49
C ASN A 160 1.20 -11.78 -10.65
N ALA A 161 1.96 -11.27 -9.69
CA ALA A 161 2.55 -9.95 -9.80
C ALA A 161 3.64 -9.91 -10.91
N ARG A 162 3.80 -8.76 -11.53
CA ARG A 162 4.79 -8.52 -12.59
C ARG A 162 5.60 -7.29 -12.26
N VAL A 163 6.90 -7.33 -12.52
CA VAL A 163 7.76 -6.17 -12.31
C VAL A 163 7.47 -5.11 -13.37
N SER A 164 7.21 -3.88 -12.93
CA SER A 164 7.09 -2.73 -13.81
C SER A 164 8.42 -2.00 -13.95
N ASP A 165 9.04 -1.68 -12.84
CA ASP A 165 10.36 -1.04 -12.79
C ASP A 165 11.08 -1.46 -11.51
N ARG A 166 12.38 -1.15 -11.42
CA ARG A 166 13.15 -1.28 -10.17
C ARG A 166 13.87 0.03 -9.87
N VAL A 167 13.96 0.34 -8.58
CA VAL A 167 14.82 1.42 -8.07
C VAL A 167 15.86 0.77 -7.13
N GLY A 168 17.10 0.66 -7.58
CA GLY A 168 18.09 -0.20 -6.92
C GLY A 168 17.62 -1.64 -6.86
N SER A 169 17.54 -2.21 -5.65
CA SER A 169 16.98 -3.54 -5.39
C SER A 169 15.47 -3.54 -5.13
N SER A 170 14.81 -2.38 -5.13
CA SER A 170 13.38 -2.23 -4.83
C SER A 170 12.53 -2.45 -6.08
N PRO A 171 11.80 -3.58 -6.21
CA PRO A 171 10.89 -3.80 -7.32
C PRO A 171 9.56 -3.08 -7.08
N LEU A 172 9.00 -2.54 -8.16
CA LEU A 172 7.66 -1.98 -8.24
C LEU A 172 6.80 -2.98 -9.02
N LEU A 173 5.82 -3.58 -8.34
CA LEU A 173 5.09 -4.75 -8.81
C LEU A 173 3.63 -4.38 -9.12
N ARG A 174 3.16 -4.74 -10.32
CA ARG A 174 1.76 -4.61 -10.73
C ARG A 174 1.04 -5.95 -10.66
N ILE A 175 -0.23 -5.91 -10.31
CA ILE A 175 -1.16 -7.06 -10.40
C ILE A 175 -2.28 -6.80 -11.42
N ASN A 176 -2.39 -5.57 -11.89
CA ASN A 176 -3.34 -5.10 -12.90
C ASN A 176 -2.66 -4.06 -13.81
N GLU A 177 -3.40 -3.20 -14.48
CA GLU A 177 -2.87 -2.19 -15.40
C GLU A 177 -2.12 -1.04 -14.70
N VAL A 178 -2.36 -0.81 -13.42
CA VAL A 178 -1.66 0.26 -12.67
C VAL A 178 -0.19 -0.10 -12.53
N HIS A 179 0.70 0.85 -12.82
CA HIS A 179 2.16 0.65 -12.84
C HIS A 179 2.67 -0.17 -11.65
N HIS A 180 2.14 0.03 -10.45
CA HIS A 180 2.42 -0.83 -9.31
C HIS A 180 1.29 -0.76 -8.28
N THR A 181 1.06 -1.89 -7.66
CA THR A 181 0.15 -2.07 -6.51
C THR A 181 0.95 -2.38 -5.25
N ILE A 182 2.14 -2.94 -5.41
CA ILE A 182 3.08 -3.29 -4.35
C ILE A 182 4.45 -2.73 -4.72
N ALA A 183 5.11 -2.08 -3.77
CA ALA A 183 6.52 -1.70 -3.87
C ALA A 183 7.26 -2.34 -2.70
N LEU A 184 8.41 -2.98 -2.94
CA LEU A 184 9.21 -3.62 -1.90
C LEU A 184 10.43 -2.76 -1.59
N PHE A 185 10.57 -2.34 -0.33
CA PHE A 185 11.70 -1.49 0.09
C PHE A 185 12.55 -2.22 1.14
N PRO A 186 13.89 -2.23 0.96
CA PRO A 186 14.78 -2.85 1.92
C PRO A 186 14.60 -2.30 3.33
N SER A 187 14.46 -3.20 4.31
CA SER A 187 14.28 -2.84 5.72
C SER A 187 14.69 -4.01 6.61
N ASP A 188 15.06 -3.70 7.84
CA ASP A 188 15.41 -4.67 8.87
C ASP A 188 14.19 -5.19 9.66
N TYR A 189 12.98 -4.78 9.30
CA TYR A 189 11.71 -5.23 9.88
C TYR A 189 10.58 -5.21 8.87
N ALA A 190 9.57 -6.06 9.10
CA ALA A 190 8.39 -6.18 8.25
C ALA A 190 7.36 -5.09 8.55
N GLY A 191 6.41 -4.91 7.66
CA GLY A 191 5.26 -4.03 7.80
C GLY A 191 5.03 -3.13 6.60
N VAL A 192 3.90 -2.46 6.58
CA VAL A 192 3.58 -1.45 5.57
C VAL A 192 4.51 -0.25 5.75
N GLN A 193 5.19 0.14 4.67
CA GLN A 193 6.09 1.28 4.64
C GLN A 193 5.33 2.57 4.34
N HIS A 194 4.44 2.55 3.34
CA HIS A 194 3.50 3.65 3.06
C HIS A 194 2.19 3.15 2.45
N ILE A 195 1.17 4.01 2.50
CA ILE A 195 -0.16 3.77 1.93
C ILE A 195 -0.46 4.90 0.95
N ASN A 196 -0.75 4.56 -0.30
CA ASN A 196 -1.04 5.54 -1.35
C ASN A 196 -2.54 5.70 -1.59
N HIS A 197 -2.94 6.96 -1.73
CA HIS A 197 -4.25 7.35 -2.27
C HIS A 197 -4.06 8.19 -3.53
N GLN A 198 -4.68 7.76 -4.62
CA GLN A 198 -4.74 8.55 -5.85
C GLN A 198 -5.62 9.77 -5.65
N THR A 199 -5.18 10.90 -6.22
CA THR A 199 -5.95 12.14 -6.29
C THR A 199 -6.30 12.47 -7.74
N ALA A 200 -7.35 13.27 -7.95
CA ALA A 200 -7.86 13.58 -9.27
C ALA A 200 -6.91 14.45 -10.11
N SER A 201 -6.12 15.31 -9.46
CA SER A 201 -5.32 16.30 -10.18
C SER A 201 -4.04 16.71 -9.44
N PHE A 202 -3.14 17.38 -10.18
CA PHE A 202 -1.98 18.06 -9.61
C PHE A 202 -2.39 19.17 -8.61
N ASP A 203 -3.47 19.88 -8.89
CA ASP A 203 -3.97 20.92 -7.99
C ASP A 203 -4.38 20.35 -6.63
N ASP A 204 -4.91 19.12 -6.58
CA ASP A 204 -5.24 18.44 -5.33
C ASP A 204 -3.98 18.14 -4.49
N ILE A 205 -2.89 17.73 -5.16
CA ILE A 205 -1.58 17.55 -4.51
C ILE A 205 -1.11 18.87 -3.91
N MET A 206 -1.15 19.96 -4.67
CA MET A 206 -0.66 21.28 -4.20
C MET A 206 -1.53 21.87 -3.11
N ARG A 207 -2.87 21.77 -3.23
CA ARG A 207 -3.80 22.19 -2.16
C ARG A 207 -3.55 21.41 -0.88
N SER A 208 -3.33 20.08 -1.01
CA SER A 208 -3.00 19.23 0.13
C SER A 208 -1.65 19.57 0.74
N TRP A 209 -0.63 19.91 -0.07
CA TRP A 209 0.68 20.33 0.43
C TRP A 209 0.58 21.58 1.31
N TYR A 210 -0.13 22.62 0.87
CA TYR A 210 -0.35 23.84 1.67
C TYR A 210 -1.16 23.55 2.93
N PHE A 211 -2.24 22.77 2.82
CA PHE A 211 -3.07 22.38 3.94
C PHE A 211 -2.28 21.61 5.01
N LEU A 212 -1.50 20.61 4.61
CA LEU A 212 -0.69 19.82 5.54
C LEU A 212 0.36 20.66 6.26
N LYS A 213 1.00 21.60 5.57
CA LYS A 213 1.93 22.57 6.18
C LYS A 213 1.22 23.48 7.19
N GLU A 214 0.05 23.99 6.86
CA GLU A 214 -0.77 24.81 7.77
C GLU A 214 -1.16 24.04 9.03
N LYS A 215 -1.45 22.74 8.88
CA LYS A 215 -1.79 21.83 10.01
C LYS A 215 -0.56 21.32 10.78
N GLY A 216 0.65 21.72 10.40
CA GLY A 216 1.88 21.27 11.04
C GLY A 216 2.18 19.78 10.81
N VAL A 217 1.60 19.17 9.77
CA VAL A 217 1.89 17.77 9.41
C VAL A 217 3.26 17.70 8.77
N ARG A 218 4.08 16.75 9.23
CA ARG A 218 5.42 16.53 8.69
C ARG A 218 5.35 15.97 7.28
N ILE A 219 5.83 16.74 6.30
CA ILE A 219 6.02 16.27 4.94
C ILE A 219 7.38 15.58 4.88
N VAL A 220 7.40 14.33 4.46
CA VAL A 220 8.61 13.50 4.45
C VAL A 220 9.20 13.31 3.07
N PHE A 221 8.43 13.58 1.99
CA PHE A 221 8.93 13.56 0.63
C PHE A 221 7.98 14.29 -0.33
N GLY A 222 8.49 15.11 -1.19
CA GLY A 222 7.68 15.83 -2.18
C GLY A 222 7.37 17.29 -1.79
N PRO A 223 6.55 17.99 -2.60
CA PRO A 223 6.00 17.51 -3.86
C PRO A 223 7.09 17.10 -4.86
N GLY A 224 6.83 16.06 -5.63
CA GLY A 224 7.79 15.53 -6.59
C GLY A 224 7.14 14.74 -7.72
N ARG A 225 7.96 14.23 -8.65
CA ARG A 225 7.52 13.36 -9.72
C ARG A 225 8.44 12.14 -9.82
N HIS A 226 7.87 10.93 -9.73
CA HIS A 226 8.63 9.70 -9.86
C HIS A 226 9.07 9.46 -11.31
N PRO A 227 10.36 9.16 -11.56
CA PRO A 227 10.83 8.81 -12.91
C PRO A 227 10.30 7.45 -13.38
N THR A 228 9.94 6.56 -12.47
CA THR A 228 9.38 5.23 -12.74
C THR A 228 7.96 5.33 -13.28
N SER A 229 7.01 5.60 -12.43
CA SER A 229 5.57 5.61 -12.75
C SER A 229 5.08 6.91 -13.40
N GLY A 230 5.89 7.97 -13.41
CA GLY A 230 5.48 9.30 -13.85
C GLY A 230 4.53 10.02 -12.89
N ALA A 231 4.12 9.37 -11.80
CA ALA A 231 3.19 9.95 -10.83
C ALA A 231 3.78 11.18 -10.13
N ILE A 232 2.98 12.21 -9.99
CA ILE A 232 3.27 13.34 -9.10
C ILE A 232 2.82 12.94 -7.70
N PHE A 233 3.65 13.19 -6.69
CA PHE A 233 3.48 12.64 -5.36
C PHE A 233 3.71 13.64 -4.24
N LEU A 234 3.16 13.30 -3.08
CA LEU A 234 3.38 13.97 -1.79
C LEU A 234 3.29 12.97 -0.66
N TYR A 235 4.39 12.73 0.07
CA TYR A 235 4.43 11.85 1.24
C TYR A 235 4.44 12.65 2.53
N PHE A 236 3.68 12.20 3.51
CA PHE A 236 3.55 12.86 4.81
C PHE A 236 3.31 11.84 5.92
N GLU A 237 3.69 12.22 7.14
CA GLU A 237 3.61 11.35 8.30
C GLU A 237 2.25 11.45 8.99
N GLY A 238 1.70 10.30 9.37
CA GLY A 238 0.45 10.16 10.10
C GLY A 238 0.64 9.51 11.47
N PRO A 239 -0.44 9.00 12.06
CA PRO A 239 -0.43 8.37 13.38
C PRO A 239 0.60 7.25 13.47
N ASP A 240 1.23 7.14 14.64
CA ASP A 240 2.23 6.11 14.95
C ASP A 240 3.41 6.03 13.95
N GLY A 241 3.67 7.13 13.20
CA GLY A 241 4.75 7.21 12.21
C GLY A 241 4.44 6.53 10.87
N MET A 242 3.18 6.17 10.61
CA MET A 242 2.76 5.66 9.31
C MET A 242 2.91 6.74 8.24
N VAL A 243 3.50 6.37 7.10
CA VAL A 243 3.65 7.27 5.97
C VAL A 243 2.46 7.11 5.02
N TYR A 244 1.85 8.23 4.64
CA TYR A 244 0.82 8.31 3.62
C TYR A 244 1.34 9.03 2.40
N GLU A 245 0.87 8.60 1.24
CA GLU A 245 1.17 9.22 -0.03
C GLU A 245 -0.12 9.65 -0.74
N TYR A 246 -0.15 10.89 -1.22
CA TYR A 246 -1.03 11.28 -2.30
C TYR A 246 -0.27 11.25 -3.61
N SER A 247 -0.90 10.73 -4.66
CA SER A 247 -0.32 10.77 -5.99
C SER A 247 -1.36 10.94 -7.09
N THR A 248 -0.92 11.43 -8.24
CA THR A 248 -1.76 11.57 -9.44
C THR A 248 -0.95 11.31 -10.70
N GLY A 249 -1.62 10.85 -11.76
CA GLY A 249 -0.98 10.64 -13.06
C GLY A 249 -0.06 9.42 -13.10
N VAL A 250 -0.33 8.39 -12.31
CA VAL A 250 0.39 7.12 -12.38
C VAL A 250 0.23 6.48 -13.77
N LYS A 251 1.32 5.97 -14.34
CA LYS A 251 1.29 5.23 -15.61
C LYS A 251 0.36 4.01 -15.51
N LEU A 252 -0.45 3.82 -16.53
CA LEU A 252 -1.17 2.57 -16.78
C LEU A 252 -0.43 1.80 -17.87
N ILE A 253 -0.32 0.48 -17.72
CA ILE A 253 0.26 -0.45 -18.69
C ILE A 253 -0.92 -1.26 -19.21
N SER A 254 -1.34 -0.92 -20.43
CA SER A 254 -2.47 -1.59 -21.08
C SER A 254 -2.16 -3.06 -21.38
N PRO A 255 -3.19 -3.91 -21.58
CA PRO A 255 -2.97 -5.31 -22.01
C PRO A 255 -2.19 -5.44 -23.30
N GLU A 256 -2.23 -4.43 -24.18
CA GLU A 256 -1.44 -4.40 -25.41
C GLU A 256 0.04 -4.09 -25.14
N GLU A 257 0.31 -3.07 -24.31
CA GLU A 257 1.68 -2.74 -23.89
C GLU A 257 2.30 -3.86 -23.05
N GLU A 258 1.50 -4.60 -22.28
CA GLU A 258 1.95 -5.74 -21.45
C GLU A 258 2.74 -6.78 -22.27
N LYS A 259 2.37 -7.02 -23.52
CA LYS A 259 3.01 -8.03 -24.41
C LYS A 259 4.48 -7.75 -24.71
N THR A 260 4.88 -6.49 -24.63
CA THR A 260 6.24 -6.03 -24.97
C THR A 260 6.86 -5.21 -23.85
N TYR A 261 6.22 -5.17 -22.67
CA TYR A 261 6.70 -4.35 -21.58
C TYR A 261 7.97 -4.92 -20.96
N GLU A 262 9.03 -4.12 -20.97
CA GLU A 262 10.30 -4.44 -20.31
C GLU A 262 10.52 -3.55 -19.10
N PRO A 263 10.77 -4.13 -17.92
CA PRO A 263 11.07 -3.36 -16.70
C PRO A 263 12.33 -2.53 -16.85
N ARG A 264 12.27 -1.25 -16.45
CA ARG A 264 13.42 -0.36 -16.41
C ARG A 264 14.11 -0.43 -15.06
N GLN A 265 15.42 -0.16 -15.06
CA GLN A 265 16.25 -0.11 -13.87
C GLN A 265 16.64 1.35 -13.58
N PHE A 266 16.30 1.85 -12.39
CA PHE A 266 16.68 3.17 -11.91
C PHE A 266 17.70 3.05 -10.76
N PRO A 267 18.63 4.00 -10.61
CA PRO A 267 19.54 4.00 -9.48
C PRO A 267 18.77 4.29 -8.18
N PHE A 268 19.23 3.72 -7.07
CA PHE A 268 18.68 4.02 -5.74
C PHE A 268 19.38 5.26 -5.15
N GLU A 269 19.08 6.39 -5.73
CA GLU A 269 19.60 7.72 -5.37
C GLU A 269 18.48 8.77 -5.60
N PRO A 270 18.63 10.02 -5.12
CA PRO A 270 17.59 11.04 -5.24
C PRO A 270 17.04 11.23 -6.66
N ALA A 271 17.88 11.16 -7.69
CA ALA A 271 17.48 11.29 -9.09
C ALA A 271 16.62 10.10 -9.59
N GLY A 272 16.86 8.89 -9.05
CA GLY A 272 16.05 7.70 -9.34
C GLY A 272 14.71 7.68 -8.61
N LEU A 273 14.53 8.55 -7.60
CA LEU A 273 13.29 8.66 -6.81
C LEU A 273 12.46 9.87 -7.21
N CYS A 274 13.06 10.99 -7.61
CA CYS A 274 12.35 12.23 -7.93
C CYS A 274 13.00 13.03 -9.06
N MET A 275 12.24 13.24 -10.15
CA MET A 275 12.67 14.05 -11.29
C MET A 275 12.80 15.55 -10.95
N TRP A 276 12.09 16.03 -9.94
CA TRP A 276 12.04 17.45 -9.59
C TRP A 276 13.02 17.85 -8.47
N GLY A 277 13.85 16.90 -8.01
CA GLY A 277 14.91 17.16 -7.03
C GLY A 277 14.45 17.22 -5.58
N SER A 278 13.20 16.85 -5.27
CA SER A 278 12.78 16.65 -3.88
C SER A 278 13.59 15.51 -3.26
N LYS A 279 13.99 15.68 -2.00
CA LYS A 279 14.77 14.69 -1.26
C LYS A 279 13.89 14.00 -0.21
N PRO A 280 13.93 12.65 -0.12
CA PRO A 280 13.15 11.95 0.88
C PRO A 280 13.71 12.11 2.29
N ASP A 281 12.80 12.24 3.27
CA ASP A 281 13.07 12.12 4.71
C ASP A 281 12.34 10.89 5.27
N ILE A 282 12.39 9.79 4.52
CA ILE A 282 11.86 8.48 4.88
C ILE A 282 13.05 7.57 5.18
N ARG A 283 12.99 6.79 6.27
CA ARG A 283 14.12 5.98 6.75
C ARG A 283 14.69 5.08 5.64
N GLU A 284 13.83 4.40 4.92
CA GLU A 284 14.20 3.46 3.85
C GLU A 284 14.74 4.16 2.58
N PHE A 285 14.63 5.49 2.49
CA PHE A 285 15.04 6.30 1.33
C PHE A 285 16.17 7.29 1.63
N LYS A 286 16.66 7.35 2.88
CA LYS A 286 17.75 8.29 3.24
C LYS A 286 19.12 7.76 2.83
N GLU A 287 19.98 8.69 2.40
CA GLU A 287 21.42 8.46 2.41
C GLU A 287 21.87 8.21 3.85
N THR A 288 22.71 7.20 4.06
CA THR A 288 23.37 7.00 5.35
C THR A 288 24.48 8.05 5.50
N ASP A 289 24.92 8.33 6.74
CA ASP A 289 26.02 9.26 7.04
C ASP A 289 27.36 8.89 6.34
N THR A 290 27.45 7.72 5.74
CA THR A 290 28.60 7.24 4.96
C THR A 290 28.47 7.55 3.45
N GLY A 291 27.45 8.30 3.02
CA GLY A 291 27.15 8.55 1.60
C GLY A 291 26.69 7.32 0.83
N ALA A 292 26.54 6.19 1.51
CA ALA A 292 25.96 4.98 0.91
C ALA A 292 24.48 4.94 1.23
N TRP A 293 23.66 4.76 0.21
CA TRP A 293 22.24 4.48 0.37
C TRP A 293 22.05 3.21 1.21
N PRO A 294 21.02 3.08 2.09
CA PRO A 294 20.91 2.02 3.10
C PRO A 294 20.75 0.60 2.55
N VAL A 295 21.14 0.35 1.33
CA VAL A 295 21.01 -0.95 0.71
C VAL A 295 22.39 -1.54 0.44
N LYS A 296 22.86 -2.35 1.36
CA LYS A 296 23.69 -3.49 0.96
C LYS A 296 22.74 -4.67 0.78
N ALA A 297 22.35 -4.93 -0.47
CA ALA A 297 21.97 -6.29 -0.81
C ALA A 297 23.16 -7.18 -0.49
N ALA A 298 22.96 -8.14 0.42
CA ALA A 298 23.91 -9.21 0.63
C ALA A 298 23.84 -10.16 -0.57
#